data_da8fa59718524b64db95abd789814eac
#
_entry.id   da8fa59718524b64db95abd789814eac
#
_cell.length_a   1.000
_cell.length_b   1.000
_cell.length_c   1.000
_cell.angle_alpha   90.00
_cell.angle_beta   90.00
_cell.angle_gamma   90.00
#
_symmetry.space_group_name_H-M   'P 1'
#
loop_
_entity.id
_entity.type
_entity.pdbx_description
1 polymer ?
#
loop_
_entity_poly.entity_id
_entity_poly.type
_entity_poly.pdbx_seq_one_letter_code
_entity_poly.pdbx_strand_id
1 'polypeptide(L)'
;MGIPKFYTHTIRNYKNVMKGLDFFIHNDNKIHVLCFDANSIIYDTLSSMEKENFVGVIEDELITRVINKIVYYIELINPTQRVYISFDGIPPRGKVKQQLKRRALQHILRTPVTYWDRNNITLGRPFMDKFTAKIDEYFDNYCGKGKYVDFVCSSPKESGEGEHKIMDYIRANDFSDKNVLIYGLDSDLIMLSLLVHNRCKSLHVCREIEHFMKQFIRTDYATKDEIYAMDIKYLSFLILKGMGTNDETRIKDYVVLCYIFGNDFIERQYIIDDRIYNVLMSKYKYRLVNNDNSINFNEFSNLINHEECKRIVDIVLSEEYDKRQNKKKMLWKGSKEKPKEELIKNISQMYTYVEERNGLENKTTHVDENKYNKVWKYYLNGVNGCDDEDKMDMNEYNKELSHIPNVKLRLKEWSKHMWECEMAK
;
A
#
# COMPACT_ATOMS: atom_id res chain seq x y z
N MET A 1 0.54 -1.25 1.90
CA MET A 1 -0.29 -2.46 1.92
C MET A 1 -1.40 -2.38 0.90
N GLY A 2 -2.44 -1.61 1.04
CA GLY A 2 -3.48 -1.48 0.03
C GLY A 2 -4.10 -2.81 -0.44
N ILE A 3 -4.61 -2.86 -1.68
CA ILE A 3 -5.25 -4.08 -2.23
C ILE A 3 -4.21 -5.21 -2.36
N PRO A 4 -4.41 -6.36 -1.70
CA PRO A 4 -3.48 -7.47 -1.77
C PRO A 4 -3.28 -7.96 -3.22
N LYS A 5 -2.03 -8.16 -3.64
CA LYS A 5 -1.64 -8.61 -4.99
C LYS A 5 -1.97 -7.64 -6.14
N PHE A 6 -2.51 -6.45 -5.87
CA PHE A 6 -2.93 -5.51 -6.91
C PHE A 6 -1.78 -5.08 -7.82
N TYR A 7 -0.61 -4.79 -7.26
CA TYR A 7 0.57 -4.44 -8.04
C TYR A 7 0.95 -5.55 -9.03
N THR A 8 1.04 -6.79 -8.56
CA THR A 8 1.36 -7.96 -9.41
C THR A 8 0.28 -8.19 -10.48
N HIS A 9 -0.99 -8.04 -10.10
CA HIS A 9 -2.11 -8.13 -11.04
C HIS A 9 -1.99 -7.06 -12.13
N THR A 10 -1.68 -5.82 -11.77
CA THR A 10 -1.53 -4.72 -12.72
C THR A 10 -0.42 -4.99 -13.73
N ILE A 11 0.78 -5.37 -13.31
CA ILE A 11 1.89 -5.64 -14.25
C ILE A 11 1.66 -6.86 -15.14
N ARG A 12 0.85 -7.83 -14.70
CA ARG A 12 0.49 -9.01 -15.50
C ARG A 12 -0.52 -8.67 -16.60
N ASN A 13 -1.52 -7.87 -16.28
CA ASN A 13 -2.65 -7.61 -17.17
C ASN A 13 -2.42 -6.41 -18.09
N TYR A 14 -1.61 -5.42 -17.66
CA TYR A 14 -1.32 -4.23 -18.45
C TYR A 14 0.13 -4.26 -18.94
N LYS A 15 0.31 -4.69 -20.20
CA LYS A 15 1.66 -4.83 -20.80
C LYS A 15 2.28 -3.46 -21.09
N ASN A 16 3.61 -3.39 -21.00
CA ASN A 16 4.42 -2.23 -21.35
C ASN A 16 4.20 -0.98 -20.47
N VAL A 17 3.48 -1.13 -19.34
CA VAL A 17 3.31 -0.04 -18.36
C VAL A 17 4.58 0.23 -17.56
N MET A 18 5.49 -0.75 -17.50
CA MET A 18 6.73 -0.64 -16.73
C MET A 18 7.86 -0.07 -17.60
N LYS A 19 8.61 0.87 -17.03
CA LYS A 19 9.79 1.49 -17.63
C LYS A 19 11.01 1.19 -16.75
N GLY A 20 12.13 0.82 -17.37
CA GLY A 20 13.43 0.83 -16.71
C GLY A 20 13.93 2.26 -16.50
N LEU A 21 14.89 2.47 -15.61
CA LEU A 21 15.37 3.82 -15.27
C LEU A 21 16.02 4.56 -16.45
N ASP A 22 16.59 3.83 -17.42
CA ASP A 22 17.18 4.43 -18.62
C ASP A 22 16.17 5.25 -19.45
N PHE A 23 14.87 4.98 -19.29
CA PHE A 23 13.80 5.79 -19.91
C PHE A 23 13.90 7.27 -19.52
N PHE A 24 14.33 7.57 -18.29
CA PHE A 24 14.38 8.92 -17.73
C PHE A 24 15.69 9.67 -18.03
N ILE A 25 16.65 9.03 -18.69
CA ILE A 25 17.92 9.69 -19.08
C ILE A 25 17.70 10.66 -20.25
N HIS A 26 16.75 10.37 -21.14
CA HIS A 26 16.43 11.21 -22.29
C HIS A 26 15.78 12.52 -21.86
N ASN A 27 16.13 13.63 -22.55
CA ASN A 27 15.75 15.00 -22.18
C ASN A 27 14.25 15.19 -21.95
N ASP A 28 13.40 14.64 -22.81
CA ASP A 28 11.93 14.80 -22.69
C ASP A 28 11.32 14.01 -21.54
N ASN A 29 12.04 13.00 -21.01
CA ASN A 29 11.60 12.13 -19.94
C ASN A 29 12.27 12.43 -18.60
N LYS A 30 13.23 13.37 -18.55
CA LYS A 30 13.90 13.73 -17.29
C LYS A 30 12.90 14.06 -16.22
N ILE A 31 13.13 13.51 -15.02
CA ILE A 31 12.29 13.77 -13.85
C ILE A 31 12.54 15.20 -13.35
N HIS A 32 11.47 15.95 -13.20
CA HIS A 32 11.50 17.30 -12.63
C HIS A 32 11.27 17.24 -11.11
N VAL A 33 10.32 16.43 -10.68
CA VAL A 33 9.91 16.31 -9.29
C VAL A 33 9.97 14.86 -8.87
N LEU A 34 10.68 14.57 -7.77
CA LEU A 34 10.77 13.26 -7.13
C LEU A 34 10.09 13.32 -5.77
N CYS A 35 9.07 12.48 -5.58
CA CYS A 35 8.35 12.37 -4.31
C CYS A 35 8.68 11.04 -3.65
N PHE A 36 8.88 11.03 -2.32
CA PHE A 36 9.10 9.83 -1.53
C PHE A 36 7.96 9.59 -0.54
N ASP A 37 7.35 8.41 -0.61
CA ASP A 37 6.67 7.81 0.53
C ASP A 37 7.74 7.18 1.43
N ALA A 38 8.24 7.98 2.38
CA ALA A 38 9.48 7.67 3.08
C ALA A 38 9.32 6.64 4.21
N ASN A 39 8.10 6.41 4.72
CA ASN A 39 7.88 5.40 5.76
C ASN A 39 8.24 4.00 5.28
N SER A 40 7.98 3.68 4.02
CA SER A 40 8.36 2.42 3.42
C SER A 40 9.87 2.18 3.44
N ILE A 41 10.67 3.24 3.27
CA ILE A 41 12.15 3.18 3.32
C ILE A 41 12.65 2.85 4.72
N ILE A 42 12.02 3.41 5.78
CA ILE A 42 12.39 3.13 7.17
C ILE A 42 12.21 1.64 7.49
N TYR A 43 11.05 1.08 7.15
CA TYR A 43 10.75 -0.34 7.42
C TYR A 43 11.65 -1.30 6.64
N ASP A 44 11.96 -0.97 5.40
CA ASP A 44 12.82 -1.79 4.54
C ASP A 44 14.27 -1.75 5.03
N THR A 45 14.77 -0.57 5.40
CA THR A 45 16.11 -0.39 5.96
C THR A 45 16.27 -1.15 7.28
N LEU A 46 15.30 -1.04 8.19
CA LEU A 46 15.31 -1.81 9.44
C LEU A 46 15.30 -3.32 9.18
N SER A 47 14.52 -3.78 8.20
CA SER A 47 14.49 -5.20 7.83
C SER A 47 15.83 -5.70 7.29
N SER A 48 16.57 -4.86 6.58
CA SER A 48 17.93 -5.17 6.11
C SER A 48 18.91 -5.25 7.27
N MET A 49 18.86 -4.30 8.22
CA MET A 49 19.70 -4.32 9.42
C MET A 49 19.45 -5.56 10.30
N GLU A 50 18.20 -5.98 10.42
CA GLU A 50 17.82 -7.22 11.15
C GLU A 50 18.41 -8.46 10.49
N LYS A 51 18.38 -8.55 9.15
CA LYS A 51 18.97 -9.68 8.39
C LYS A 51 20.49 -9.72 8.52
N GLU A 52 21.14 -8.56 8.60
CA GLU A 52 22.58 -8.41 8.79
C GLU A 52 23.01 -8.68 10.25
N ASN A 53 22.07 -8.82 11.19
CA ASN A 53 22.31 -8.90 12.63
C ASN A 53 23.21 -7.75 13.14
N PHE A 54 22.92 -6.52 12.69
CA PHE A 54 23.69 -5.34 13.07
C PHE A 54 23.76 -5.18 14.60
N VAL A 55 24.95 -4.91 15.12
CA VAL A 55 25.22 -4.67 16.55
C VAL A 55 25.71 -3.24 16.72
N GLY A 56 24.99 -2.41 17.51
CA GLY A 56 25.33 -1.01 17.75
C GLY A 56 24.14 -0.19 18.21
N VAL A 57 24.25 1.14 18.09
CA VAL A 57 23.15 2.05 18.37
C VAL A 57 22.18 2.04 17.16
N ILE A 58 21.15 1.21 17.28
CA ILE A 58 20.23 0.91 16.16
C ILE A 58 19.58 2.16 15.59
N GLU A 59 19.14 3.09 16.45
CA GLU A 59 18.42 4.30 16.02
C GLU A 59 19.29 5.20 15.14
N ASP A 60 20.52 5.49 15.55
CA ASP A 60 21.43 6.37 14.81
C ASP A 60 21.83 5.74 13.48
N GLU A 61 22.13 4.45 13.48
CA GLU A 61 22.43 3.71 12.26
C GLU A 61 21.25 3.67 11.30
N LEU A 62 20.05 3.42 11.82
CA LEU A 62 18.82 3.39 11.02
C LEU A 62 18.58 4.75 10.33
N ILE A 63 18.71 5.85 11.09
CA ILE A 63 18.60 7.20 10.54
C ILE A 63 19.63 7.42 9.41
N THR A 64 20.89 7.10 9.68
CA THR A 64 21.98 7.27 8.70
C THR A 64 21.73 6.46 7.43
N ARG A 65 21.32 5.20 7.56
CA ARG A 65 21.05 4.33 6.40
C ARG A 65 19.83 4.79 5.61
N VAL A 66 18.78 5.30 6.27
CA VAL A 66 17.60 5.85 5.59
C VAL A 66 17.99 7.10 4.79
N ILE A 67 18.75 8.02 5.40
CA ILE A 67 19.27 9.20 4.69
C ILE A 67 20.08 8.77 3.46
N ASN A 68 21.05 7.86 3.64
CA ASN A 68 21.88 7.39 2.56
C ASN A 68 21.07 6.73 1.44
N LYS A 69 20.00 6.00 1.79
CA LYS A 69 19.11 5.37 0.81
C LYS A 69 18.30 6.41 0.03
N ILE A 70 17.78 7.45 0.68
CA ILE A 70 17.11 8.56 0.01
C ILE A 70 18.08 9.28 -0.92
N VAL A 71 19.28 9.62 -0.45
CA VAL A 71 20.33 10.25 -1.26
C VAL A 71 20.70 9.40 -2.47
N TYR A 72 20.85 8.10 -2.27
CA TYR A 72 21.11 7.16 -3.35
C TYR A 72 20.04 7.23 -4.46
N TYR A 73 18.76 7.24 -4.11
CA TYR A 73 17.70 7.39 -5.12
C TYR A 73 17.70 8.77 -5.78
N ILE A 74 17.97 9.83 -5.02
CA ILE A 74 18.10 11.18 -5.59
C ILE A 74 19.23 11.22 -6.63
N GLU A 75 20.37 10.63 -6.32
CA GLU A 75 21.50 10.58 -7.24
C GLU A 75 21.23 9.70 -8.47
N LEU A 76 20.56 8.58 -8.27
CA LEU A 76 20.23 7.64 -9.34
C LEU A 76 19.20 8.22 -10.31
N ILE A 77 18.13 8.84 -9.80
CA ILE A 77 17.03 9.41 -10.60
C ILE A 77 17.38 10.80 -11.11
N ASN A 78 18.20 11.54 -10.36
CA ASN A 78 18.72 12.86 -10.71
C ASN A 78 17.60 13.86 -11.06
N PRO A 79 16.65 14.16 -10.16
CA PRO A 79 15.58 15.11 -10.40
C PRO A 79 16.16 16.51 -10.65
N THR A 80 15.47 17.33 -11.46
CA THR A 80 16.02 18.62 -11.93
C THR A 80 15.51 19.83 -11.18
N GLN A 81 14.41 19.72 -10.43
CA GLN A 81 13.78 20.88 -9.79
C GLN A 81 13.49 20.65 -8.31
N ARG A 82 12.85 19.53 -7.93
CA ARG A 82 12.37 19.37 -6.56
C ARG A 82 12.39 17.94 -6.08
N VAL A 83 12.65 17.77 -4.79
CA VAL A 83 12.48 16.54 -4.04
C VAL A 83 11.48 16.80 -2.92
N TYR A 84 10.41 16.00 -2.86
CA TYR A 84 9.40 16.04 -1.82
C TYR A 84 9.48 14.76 -0.99
N ILE A 85 9.81 14.85 0.29
CA ILE A 85 9.94 13.72 1.20
C ILE A 85 8.73 13.73 2.15
N SER A 86 7.90 12.70 2.11
CA SER A 86 6.68 12.62 2.90
C SER A 86 6.77 11.51 3.95
N PHE A 87 6.45 11.86 5.20
CA PHE A 87 6.31 10.91 6.31
C PHE A 87 4.86 10.81 6.75
N ASP A 88 4.45 9.63 7.23
CA ASP A 88 3.13 9.45 7.81
C ASP A 88 2.92 10.37 9.01
N GLY A 89 1.83 11.10 8.98
CA GLY A 89 1.29 11.85 10.09
C GLY A 89 0.07 11.16 10.71
N ILE A 90 -0.79 11.94 11.36
CA ILE A 90 -2.01 11.41 11.98
C ILE A 90 -2.97 10.97 10.88
N PRO A 91 -3.27 9.67 10.77
CA PRO A 91 -4.21 9.18 9.77
C PRO A 91 -5.66 9.43 10.20
N PRO A 92 -6.64 9.30 9.28
CA PRO A 92 -8.04 9.30 9.64
C PRO A 92 -8.38 8.17 10.63
N ARG A 93 -9.39 8.39 11.48
CA ARG A 93 -9.84 7.43 12.52
C ARG A 93 -10.07 6.01 12.00
N GLY A 94 -10.60 5.88 10.77
CA GLY A 94 -10.80 4.58 10.12
C GLY A 94 -9.52 3.75 9.96
N LYS A 95 -8.37 4.40 9.71
CA LYS A 95 -7.06 3.74 9.54
C LYS A 95 -6.46 3.28 10.87
N VAL A 96 -6.78 3.94 11.99
CA VAL A 96 -6.22 3.58 13.30
C VAL A 96 -6.57 2.15 13.69
N LYS A 97 -7.79 1.68 13.40
CA LYS A 97 -8.19 0.29 13.66
C LYS A 97 -7.28 -0.72 12.95
N GLN A 98 -6.92 -0.44 11.71
CA GLN A 98 -6.01 -1.28 10.94
C GLN A 98 -4.58 -1.22 11.51
N GLN A 99 -4.11 -0.02 11.88
CA GLN A 99 -2.81 0.13 12.53
C GLN A 99 -2.74 -0.64 13.85
N LEU A 100 -3.77 -0.55 14.70
CA LEU A 100 -3.87 -1.31 15.96
C LEU A 100 -3.81 -2.80 15.73
N LYS A 101 -4.58 -3.32 14.75
CA LYS A 101 -4.58 -4.74 14.38
C LYS A 101 -3.18 -5.20 13.94
N ARG A 102 -2.51 -4.43 13.09
CA ARG A 102 -1.16 -4.72 12.61
C ARG A 102 -0.12 -4.74 13.74
N ARG A 103 -0.21 -3.78 14.66
CA ARG A 103 0.68 -3.71 15.83
C ARG A 103 0.45 -4.87 16.79
N ALA A 104 -0.81 -5.21 17.07
CA ALA A 104 -1.15 -6.36 17.88
C ALA A 104 -0.56 -7.65 17.27
N LEU A 105 -0.69 -7.84 15.96
CA LEU A 105 -0.13 -8.99 15.26
C LEU A 105 1.40 -9.02 15.34
N GLN A 106 2.07 -7.87 15.14
CA GLN A 106 3.52 -7.79 15.29
C GLN A 106 3.98 -8.12 16.73
N HIS A 107 3.22 -7.69 17.74
CA HIS A 107 3.51 -7.99 19.13
C HIS A 107 3.37 -9.50 19.45
N ILE A 108 2.38 -10.15 18.83
CA ILE A 108 2.15 -11.61 18.95
C ILE A 108 3.27 -12.41 18.29
N LEU A 109 3.72 -11.97 17.13
CA LEU A 109 4.74 -12.64 16.34
C LEU A 109 6.17 -12.40 16.84
N ARG A 110 6.35 -11.53 17.84
CA ARG A 110 7.65 -11.28 18.44
C ARG A 110 8.17 -12.55 19.12
N THR A 111 9.33 -12.99 18.68
CA THR A 111 10.18 -13.87 19.48
C THR A 111 10.72 -13.07 20.68
N PRO A 112 11.05 -13.70 21.81
CA PRO A 112 11.57 -13.01 23.01
C PRO A 112 12.82 -12.16 22.79
N VAL A 113 13.54 -12.39 21.70
CA VAL A 113 14.74 -11.65 21.29
C VAL A 113 14.37 -10.80 20.06
N THR A 114 13.71 -9.67 20.31
CA THR A 114 13.50 -8.71 19.22
C THR A 114 14.72 -7.80 19.13
N TYR A 115 15.24 -7.69 17.90
CA TYR A 115 16.36 -6.85 17.56
C TYR A 115 16.11 -5.38 18.00
N TRP A 116 14.95 -4.82 17.64
CA TRP A 116 14.51 -3.49 18.00
C TRP A 116 12.98 -3.38 17.90
N ASP A 117 12.34 -2.49 18.70
CA ASP A 117 10.89 -2.36 18.65
C ASP A 117 10.42 -1.51 17.46
N ARG A 118 9.90 -2.17 16.41
CA ARG A 118 9.33 -1.51 15.22
C ARG A 118 8.19 -0.54 15.56
N ASN A 119 7.55 -0.66 16.73
CA ASN A 119 6.55 0.30 17.19
C ASN A 119 7.14 1.68 17.52
N ASN A 120 8.47 1.80 17.63
CA ASN A 120 9.13 3.10 17.72
C ASN A 120 8.98 3.91 16.42
N ILE A 121 8.76 3.24 15.27
CA ILE A 121 8.39 3.89 14.00
C ILE A 121 6.90 4.25 14.06
N THR A 122 6.55 5.10 14.99
CA THR A 122 5.18 5.57 15.24
C THR A 122 5.23 7.03 15.63
N LEU A 123 4.34 7.79 15.03
CA LEU A 123 4.15 9.19 15.37
C LEU A 123 4.01 9.38 16.88
N GLY A 124 4.65 10.42 17.44
CA GLY A 124 4.66 10.72 18.87
C GLY A 124 5.60 9.85 19.71
N ARG A 125 6.43 9.01 19.10
CA ARG A 125 7.51 8.29 19.78
C ARG A 125 8.84 9.06 19.68
N PRO A 126 9.67 9.02 20.73
CA PRO A 126 10.95 9.75 20.74
C PRO A 126 11.85 9.48 19.53
N PHE A 127 11.85 8.24 19.03
CA PHE A 127 12.58 7.90 17.81
C PHE A 127 12.11 8.72 16.61
N MET A 128 10.81 8.85 16.39
CA MET A 128 10.29 9.59 15.24
C MET A 128 10.56 11.08 15.32
N ASP A 129 10.54 11.67 16.53
CA ASP A 129 10.92 13.07 16.74
C ASP A 129 12.41 13.29 16.41
N LYS A 130 13.29 12.40 16.91
CA LYS A 130 14.72 12.40 16.61
C LYS A 130 14.99 12.19 15.12
N PHE A 131 14.31 11.22 14.51
CA PHE A 131 14.42 10.90 13.10
C PHE A 131 14.08 12.10 12.22
N THR A 132 12.92 12.73 12.45
CA THR A 132 12.46 13.88 11.69
C THR A 132 13.44 15.05 11.79
N ALA A 133 13.88 15.37 13.03
CA ALA A 133 14.85 16.45 13.24
C ALA A 133 16.17 16.22 12.47
N LYS A 134 16.64 14.96 12.41
CA LYS A 134 17.87 14.61 11.66
C LYS A 134 17.69 14.63 10.16
N ILE A 135 16.53 14.26 9.65
CA ILE A 135 16.18 14.35 8.23
C ILE A 135 16.13 15.83 7.81
N ASP A 136 15.42 16.66 8.57
CA ASP A 136 15.31 18.10 8.28
C ASP A 136 16.69 18.76 8.30
N GLU A 137 17.50 18.54 9.36
CA GLU A 137 18.87 19.04 9.48
C GLU A 137 19.74 18.66 8.28
N TYR A 138 19.64 17.40 7.83
CA TYR A 138 20.45 16.90 6.72
C TYR A 138 20.04 17.54 5.39
N PHE A 139 18.75 17.55 5.06
CA PHE A 139 18.28 18.04 3.76
C PHE A 139 18.22 19.53 3.66
N ASP A 140 18.10 20.29 4.75
CA ASP A 140 18.28 21.75 4.77
C ASP A 140 19.68 22.17 4.34
N ASN A 141 20.69 21.31 4.62
CA ASN A 141 22.09 21.54 4.27
C ASN A 141 22.57 20.74 3.04
N TYR A 142 21.69 19.99 2.39
CA TYR A 142 22.07 19.13 1.28
C TYR A 142 22.30 19.90 -0.02
N CYS A 143 23.55 20.05 -0.40
CA CYS A 143 23.98 20.59 -1.69
C CYS A 143 24.32 19.46 -2.66
N GLY A 144 23.28 18.85 -3.29
CA GLY A 144 23.47 17.75 -4.25
C GLY A 144 24.32 18.18 -5.44
N LYS A 145 25.42 17.49 -5.71
CA LYS A 145 26.33 17.55 -6.89
C LYS A 145 26.28 18.85 -7.72
N GLY A 146 26.23 20.01 -7.08
CA GLY A 146 26.28 21.33 -7.76
C GLY A 146 25.00 21.74 -8.49
N LYS A 147 23.87 21.03 -8.30
CA LYS A 147 22.56 21.44 -8.82
C LYS A 147 21.69 21.95 -7.68
N TYR A 148 21.09 23.10 -7.91
CA TYR A 148 20.07 23.61 -7.01
C TYR A 148 18.78 22.79 -7.22
N VAL A 149 18.50 21.89 -6.29
CA VAL A 149 17.23 21.15 -6.21
C VAL A 149 16.55 21.59 -4.92
N ASP A 150 15.30 21.99 -5.03
CA ASP A 150 14.50 22.43 -3.90
C ASP A 150 14.04 21.19 -3.09
N PHE A 151 14.29 21.19 -1.77
CA PHE A 151 13.89 20.13 -0.87
C PHE A 151 12.71 20.55 -0.02
N VAL A 152 11.66 19.74 -0.02
CA VAL A 152 10.47 19.94 0.80
C VAL A 152 10.23 18.67 1.60
N CYS A 153 10.27 18.78 2.92
CA CYS A 153 9.99 17.68 3.82
C CYS A 153 8.63 17.91 4.51
N SER A 154 7.71 16.98 4.32
CA SER A 154 6.44 16.99 5.04
C SER A 154 6.61 16.25 6.36
N SER A 155 6.51 17.00 7.45
CA SER A 155 6.70 16.50 8.81
C SER A 155 5.65 15.46 9.21
N PRO A 156 6.00 14.45 10.03
CA PRO A 156 5.01 13.60 10.68
C PRO A 156 3.97 14.35 11.54
N LYS A 157 4.24 15.61 11.91
CA LYS A 157 3.27 16.45 12.63
C LYS A 157 2.11 16.93 11.75
N GLU A 158 2.30 16.91 10.44
CA GLU A 158 1.23 17.19 9.49
C GLU A 158 0.31 15.98 9.38
N SER A 159 -1.01 16.21 9.43
CA SER A 159 -2.00 15.13 9.34
C SER A 159 -1.99 14.46 7.97
N GLY A 160 -2.30 13.17 7.94
CA GLY A 160 -2.40 12.35 6.74
C GLY A 160 -1.25 11.37 6.55
N GLU A 161 -1.52 10.32 5.80
CA GLU A 161 -0.51 9.33 5.43
C GLU A 161 0.42 9.90 4.34
N GLY A 162 1.67 9.43 4.30
CA GLY A 162 2.68 9.93 3.38
C GLY A 162 2.23 9.95 1.92
N GLU A 163 1.59 8.88 1.48
CA GLU A 163 1.04 8.77 0.12
C GLU A 163 -0.05 9.80 -0.18
N HIS A 164 -0.95 10.09 0.77
CA HIS A 164 -1.98 11.11 0.61
C HIS A 164 -1.43 12.52 0.58
N LYS A 165 -0.42 12.82 1.40
CA LYS A 165 0.29 14.11 1.37
C LYS A 165 0.99 14.34 0.03
N ILE A 166 1.56 13.31 -0.59
CA ILE A 166 2.10 13.39 -1.96
C ILE A 166 1.00 13.78 -2.95
N MET A 167 -0.18 13.17 -2.86
CA MET A 167 -1.28 13.52 -3.75
C MET A 167 -1.79 14.94 -3.52
N ASP A 168 -1.88 15.39 -2.26
CA ASP A 168 -2.26 16.77 -1.92
C ASP A 168 -1.21 17.76 -2.45
N TYR A 169 0.08 17.41 -2.34
CA TYR A 169 1.16 18.20 -2.90
C TYR A 169 1.06 18.33 -4.44
N ILE A 170 0.73 17.23 -5.14
CA ILE A 170 0.50 17.25 -6.59
C ILE A 170 -0.73 18.09 -6.94
N ARG A 171 -1.80 18.04 -6.15
CA ARG A 171 -3.01 18.86 -6.40
C ARG A 171 -2.78 20.35 -6.17
N ALA A 172 -1.94 20.69 -5.19
CA ALA A 172 -1.66 22.07 -4.80
C ALA A 172 -0.67 22.79 -5.72
N ASN A 173 0.05 22.06 -6.58
CA ASN A 173 1.05 22.62 -7.47
C ASN A 173 0.67 22.43 -8.95
N ASP A 174 1.18 23.30 -9.82
CA ASP A 174 1.06 23.13 -11.26
C ASP A 174 2.21 22.28 -11.80
N PHE A 175 1.93 21.04 -12.14
CA PHE A 175 2.86 20.10 -12.75
C PHE A 175 2.46 19.71 -14.17
N SER A 176 1.60 20.49 -14.82
CA SER A 176 1.09 20.22 -16.19
C SER A 176 2.21 20.08 -17.23
N ASP A 177 3.35 20.74 -17.03
CA ASP A 177 4.55 20.66 -17.87
C ASP A 177 5.70 19.84 -17.24
N LYS A 178 5.48 19.20 -16.08
CA LYS A 178 6.51 18.48 -15.32
C LYS A 178 6.33 16.96 -15.36
N ASN A 179 7.46 16.27 -15.43
CA ASN A 179 7.53 14.83 -15.21
C ASN A 179 7.73 14.57 -13.71
N VAL A 180 6.80 13.84 -13.11
CA VAL A 180 6.78 13.53 -11.69
C VAL A 180 7.02 12.04 -11.50
N LEU A 181 7.91 11.67 -10.58
CA LEU A 181 8.17 10.31 -10.16
C LEU A 181 7.91 10.17 -8.67
N ILE A 182 7.12 9.19 -8.29
CA ILE A 182 6.84 8.85 -6.89
C ILE A 182 7.57 7.55 -6.57
N TYR A 183 8.41 7.56 -5.55
CA TYR A 183 8.96 6.34 -4.97
C TYR A 183 8.09 5.88 -3.80
N GLY A 184 7.64 4.64 -3.85
CA GLY A 184 6.88 4.04 -2.75
C GLY A 184 6.55 2.57 -3.01
N LEU A 185 6.39 1.80 -1.92
CA LEU A 185 6.18 0.36 -1.98
C LEU A 185 4.70 -0.03 -1.90
N ASP A 186 3.82 0.89 -1.53
CA ASP A 186 2.40 0.58 -1.35
C ASP A 186 1.63 0.50 -2.68
N SER A 187 0.73 -0.45 -2.78
CA SER A 187 -0.07 -0.63 -3.99
C SER A 187 -1.18 0.42 -4.14
N ASP A 188 -1.57 1.09 -3.05
CA ASP A 188 -2.57 2.15 -3.07
C ASP A 188 -2.06 3.39 -3.82
N LEU A 189 -0.74 3.60 -3.87
CA LEU A 189 -0.13 4.65 -4.69
C LEU A 189 -0.56 4.58 -6.15
N ILE A 190 -0.80 3.39 -6.71
CA ILE A 190 -1.28 3.26 -8.09
C ILE A 190 -2.66 3.91 -8.24
N MET A 191 -3.60 3.58 -7.34
CA MET A 191 -4.97 4.10 -7.41
C MET A 191 -5.02 5.60 -7.12
N LEU A 192 -4.27 6.05 -6.11
CA LEU A 192 -4.16 7.46 -5.78
C LEU A 192 -3.55 8.25 -6.93
N SER A 193 -2.50 7.71 -7.57
CA SER A 193 -1.85 8.34 -8.74
C SER A 193 -2.79 8.40 -9.94
N LEU A 194 -3.64 7.40 -10.17
CA LEU A 194 -4.67 7.43 -11.21
C LEU A 194 -5.67 8.57 -11.02
N LEU A 195 -5.92 9.02 -9.78
CA LEU A 195 -6.83 10.14 -9.50
C LEU A 195 -6.22 11.52 -9.76
N VAL A 196 -4.89 11.62 -9.87
CA VAL A 196 -4.18 12.91 -10.05
C VAL A 196 -3.30 12.97 -11.31
N HIS A 197 -3.24 11.88 -12.11
CA HIS A 197 -2.30 11.77 -13.24
C HIS A 197 -2.44 12.86 -14.30
N ASN A 198 -3.62 13.44 -14.45
CA ASN A 198 -3.91 14.53 -15.39
C ASN A 198 -3.33 15.88 -14.94
N ARG A 199 -2.86 16.01 -13.68
CA ARG A 199 -2.21 17.20 -13.15
C ARG A 199 -0.74 17.34 -13.56
N CYS A 200 -0.14 16.27 -14.10
CA CYS A 200 1.28 16.23 -14.46
C CYS A 200 1.44 16.06 -15.98
N LYS A 201 2.59 16.50 -16.53
CA LYS A 201 2.96 16.13 -17.90
C LYS A 201 3.09 14.60 -18.01
N SER A 202 3.83 13.98 -17.09
CA SER A 202 3.84 12.54 -16.86
C SER A 202 3.89 12.23 -15.37
N LEU A 203 3.32 11.10 -14.99
CA LEU A 203 3.34 10.61 -13.61
C LEU A 203 3.74 9.13 -13.61
N HIS A 204 4.76 8.82 -12.81
CA HIS A 204 5.26 7.46 -12.65
C HIS A 204 5.35 7.09 -11.18
N VAL A 205 5.11 5.80 -10.88
CA VAL A 205 5.33 5.23 -9.54
C VAL A 205 6.44 4.20 -9.64
N CYS A 206 7.54 4.40 -8.92
CA CYS A 206 8.69 3.49 -8.95
C CYS A 206 8.90 2.76 -7.63
N ARG A 207 9.47 1.56 -7.76
CA ARG A 207 9.89 0.71 -6.65
C ARG A 207 10.85 -0.37 -7.12
N GLU A 208 11.49 -1.01 -6.14
CA GLU A 208 12.22 -2.25 -6.41
C GLU A 208 11.23 -3.39 -6.70
N ILE A 209 11.59 -4.22 -7.66
CA ILE A 209 10.77 -5.35 -8.10
C ILE A 209 11.36 -6.65 -7.58
N GLU A 210 10.55 -7.45 -6.92
CA GLU A 210 10.94 -8.80 -6.49
C GLU A 210 11.25 -9.69 -7.71
N HIS A 211 12.26 -10.55 -7.59
CA HIS A 211 12.78 -11.34 -8.70
C HIS A 211 11.70 -12.12 -9.47
N PHE A 212 10.71 -12.69 -8.75
CA PHE A 212 9.63 -13.45 -9.40
C PHE A 212 8.68 -12.59 -10.24
N MET A 213 8.62 -11.28 -10.02
CA MET A 213 7.78 -10.37 -10.79
C MET A 213 8.42 -9.95 -12.12
N LYS A 214 9.74 -10.06 -12.26
CA LYS A 214 10.46 -9.67 -13.48
C LYS A 214 9.96 -10.37 -14.74
N GLN A 215 9.51 -11.61 -14.62
CA GLN A 215 8.96 -12.37 -15.74
C GLN A 215 7.73 -11.71 -16.38
N PHE A 216 7.06 -10.80 -15.69
CA PHE A 216 5.89 -10.07 -16.18
C PHE A 216 6.25 -8.70 -16.77
N ILE A 217 7.45 -8.20 -16.49
CA ILE A 217 7.89 -6.89 -16.97
C ILE A 217 8.35 -7.01 -18.41
N ARG A 218 7.81 -6.13 -19.23
CA ARG A 218 8.24 -5.95 -20.62
C ARG A 218 8.59 -4.49 -20.83
N THR A 219 9.84 -4.23 -21.08
CA THR A 219 10.39 -2.90 -21.32
C THR A 219 11.64 -3.01 -22.16
N ASP A 220 11.84 -2.02 -23.04
CA ASP A 220 13.05 -1.89 -23.85
C ASP A 220 14.15 -1.06 -23.12
N TYR A 221 13.85 -0.59 -21.92
CA TYR A 221 14.73 0.25 -21.13
C TYR A 221 15.41 -0.55 -20.03
N ALA A 222 16.73 -0.46 -19.94
CA ALA A 222 17.50 -1.05 -18.86
C ALA A 222 17.21 -0.35 -17.53
N THR A 223 17.53 -1.04 -16.44
CA THR A 223 17.39 -0.50 -15.10
C THR A 223 18.55 -0.92 -14.22
N LYS A 224 18.77 -0.17 -13.13
CA LYS A 224 19.73 -0.47 -12.08
C LYS A 224 18.99 -0.84 -10.80
N ASP A 225 19.57 -1.74 -10.02
CA ASP A 225 19.09 -2.16 -8.70
C ASP A 225 17.63 -2.61 -8.67
N GLU A 226 17.17 -3.20 -9.81
CA GLU A 226 15.82 -3.75 -9.96
C GLU A 226 14.70 -2.72 -9.79
N ILE A 227 14.99 -1.43 -9.96
CA ILE A 227 14.00 -0.35 -9.83
C ILE A 227 13.31 -0.13 -11.17
N TYR A 228 12.00 -0.27 -11.17
CA TYR A 228 11.16 -0.01 -12.34
C TYR A 228 10.06 0.98 -11.98
N ALA A 229 9.69 1.80 -12.95
CA ALA A 229 8.65 2.79 -12.83
C ALA A 229 7.42 2.41 -13.64
N MET A 230 6.25 2.48 -13.04
CA MET A 230 4.96 2.29 -13.69
C MET A 230 4.48 3.60 -14.28
N ASP A 231 4.24 3.64 -15.58
CA ASP A 231 3.67 4.79 -16.28
C ASP A 231 2.17 4.86 -16.01
N ILE A 232 1.76 5.78 -15.15
CA ILE A 232 0.38 5.91 -14.70
C ILE A 232 -0.54 6.46 -15.78
N LYS A 233 -0.05 7.36 -16.65
CA LYS A 233 -0.85 7.84 -17.77
C LYS A 233 -1.13 6.75 -18.79
N TYR A 234 -0.12 5.96 -19.12
CA TYR A 234 -0.29 4.83 -20.01
C TYR A 234 -1.17 3.75 -19.41
N LEU A 235 -1.04 3.49 -18.09
CA LEU A 235 -1.95 2.60 -17.37
C LEU A 235 -3.39 3.09 -17.44
N SER A 236 -3.64 4.38 -17.19
CA SER A 236 -4.96 5.01 -17.31
C SER A 236 -5.56 4.78 -18.70
N PHE A 237 -4.77 5.05 -19.75
CA PHE A 237 -5.18 4.80 -21.14
C PHE A 237 -5.59 3.33 -21.38
N LEU A 238 -4.80 2.37 -20.89
CA LEU A 238 -5.10 0.94 -21.06
C LEU A 238 -6.35 0.51 -20.27
N ILE A 239 -6.55 1.05 -19.09
CA ILE A 239 -7.76 0.83 -18.28
C ILE A 239 -9.00 1.33 -19.06
N LEU A 240 -8.98 2.57 -19.52
CA LEU A 240 -10.08 3.18 -20.28
C LEU A 240 -10.37 2.42 -21.57
N LYS A 241 -9.33 1.99 -22.27
CA LYS A 241 -9.46 1.13 -23.45
C LYS A 241 -10.13 -0.20 -23.10
N GLY A 242 -9.75 -0.82 -22.00
CA GLY A 242 -10.39 -2.04 -21.48
C GLY A 242 -11.88 -1.84 -21.13
N MET A 243 -12.23 -0.63 -20.68
CA MET A 243 -13.61 -0.21 -20.40
C MET A 243 -14.40 0.20 -21.67
N GLY A 244 -13.76 0.23 -22.84
CA GLY A 244 -14.38 0.64 -24.10
C GLY A 244 -14.72 2.13 -24.16
N THR A 245 -13.96 2.99 -23.51
CA THR A 245 -14.19 4.44 -23.45
C THR A 245 -12.88 5.23 -23.53
N ASN A 246 -12.98 6.50 -23.94
CA ASN A 246 -11.90 7.47 -23.86
C ASN A 246 -12.22 8.60 -22.83
N ASP A 247 -13.30 8.48 -22.09
CA ASP A 247 -13.71 9.45 -21.07
C ASP A 247 -12.84 9.29 -19.82
N GLU A 248 -11.88 10.21 -19.63
CA GLU A 248 -10.94 10.17 -18.50
C GLU A 248 -11.63 10.22 -17.12
N THR A 249 -12.86 10.76 -17.04
CA THR A 249 -13.60 10.77 -15.78
C THR A 249 -13.94 9.37 -15.29
N ARG A 250 -13.96 8.38 -16.20
CA ARG A 250 -14.22 6.97 -15.90
C ARG A 250 -13.11 6.29 -15.10
N ILE A 251 -11.94 6.90 -14.98
CA ILE A 251 -10.88 6.42 -14.07
C ILE A 251 -11.35 6.40 -12.61
N LYS A 252 -12.18 7.36 -12.21
CA LYS A 252 -12.78 7.37 -10.87
C LYS A 252 -13.65 6.13 -10.63
N ASP A 253 -14.41 5.74 -11.63
CA ASP A 253 -15.21 4.52 -11.59
C ASP A 253 -14.34 3.28 -11.40
N TYR A 254 -13.20 3.20 -12.12
CA TYR A 254 -12.24 2.11 -11.96
C TYR A 254 -11.69 2.02 -10.53
N VAL A 255 -11.33 3.16 -9.92
CA VAL A 255 -10.83 3.18 -8.54
C VAL A 255 -11.91 2.71 -7.55
N VAL A 256 -13.16 3.16 -7.72
CA VAL A 256 -14.29 2.70 -6.90
C VAL A 256 -14.57 1.21 -7.13
N LEU A 257 -14.46 0.71 -8.37
CA LEU A 257 -14.57 -0.72 -8.66
C LEU A 257 -13.53 -1.53 -7.89
N CYS A 258 -12.29 -1.03 -7.80
CA CYS A 258 -11.22 -1.71 -7.07
C CYS A 258 -11.49 -1.85 -5.57
N TYR A 259 -12.38 -1.04 -4.98
CA TYR A 259 -12.79 -1.19 -3.58
C TYR A 259 -13.45 -2.54 -3.28
N ILE A 260 -13.99 -3.21 -4.28
CA ILE A 260 -14.54 -4.57 -4.16
C ILE A 260 -13.47 -5.57 -3.70
N PHE A 261 -12.22 -5.34 -4.07
CA PHE A 261 -11.08 -6.16 -3.65
C PHE A 261 -10.53 -5.80 -2.27
N GLY A 262 -11.15 -4.82 -1.61
CA GLY A 262 -10.77 -4.31 -0.30
C GLY A 262 -9.51 -3.43 -0.35
N ASN A 263 -9.36 -2.65 0.70
CA ASN A 263 -8.16 -1.83 0.94
C ASN A 263 -7.93 -1.72 2.45
N ASP A 264 -7.09 -0.80 2.87
CA ASP A 264 -6.77 -0.59 4.28
C ASP A 264 -7.96 -0.16 5.14
N PHE A 265 -9.01 0.40 4.53
CA PHE A 265 -10.21 0.91 5.20
C PHE A 265 -11.44 0.03 5.00
N ILE A 266 -11.54 -0.60 3.83
CA ILE A 266 -12.70 -1.35 3.38
C ILE A 266 -12.36 -2.82 3.33
N GLU A 267 -13.19 -3.64 3.97
CA GLU A 267 -13.06 -5.08 3.90
C GLU A 267 -13.36 -5.57 2.49
N ARG A 268 -12.53 -6.47 2.00
CA ARG A 268 -12.70 -7.03 0.66
C ARG A 268 -14.01 -7.82 0.53
N GLN A 269 -14.68 -7.64 -0.59
CA GLN A 269 -15.81 -8.43 -1.03
C GLN A 269 -15.36 -9.62 -1.85
N TYR A 270 -14.38 -9.42 -2.72
CA TYR A 270 -13.80 -10.44 -3.58
C TYR A 270 -12.27 -10.46 -3.44
N ILE A 271 -11.68 -11.64 -3.66
CA ILE A 271 -10.23 -11.74 -3.87
C ILE A 271 -9.88 -11.24 -5.26
N ILE A 272 -8.68 -10.68 -5.43
CA ILE A 272 -8.20 -10.29 -6.75
C ILE A 272 -7.80 -11.56 -7.52
N ASP A 273 -8.62 -11.90 -8.50
CA ASP A 273 -8.44 -13.03 -9.42
C ASP A 273 -8.77 -12.54 -10.83
N ASP A 274 -7.99 -12.96 -11.81
CA ASP A 274 -8.14 -12.48 -13.20
C ASP A 274 -9.52 -12.78 -13.77
N ARG A 275 -10.15 -13.89 -13.37
CA ARG A 275 -11.51 -14.27 -13.81
C ARG A 275 -12.55 -13.30 -13.28
N ILE A 276 -12.51 -13.00 -11.95
CA ILE A 276 -13.41 -12.03 -11.30
C ILE A 276 -13.19 -10.64 -11.89
N TYR A 277 -11.93 -10.23 -12.02
CA TYR A 277 -11.57 -8.93 -12.57
C TYR A 277 -12.12 -8.75 -14.00
N ASN A 278 -11.96 -9.76 -14.86
CA ASN A 278 -12.44 -9.70 -16.24
C ASN A 278 -13.98 -9.64 -16.30
N VAL A 279 -14.70 -10.35 -15.41
CA VAL A 279 -16.15 -10.25 -15.33
C VAL A 279 -16.56 -8.84 -14.94
N LEU A 280 -15.97 -8.28 -13.88
CA LEU A 280 -16.27 -6.94 -13.41
C LEU A 280 -15.98 -5.90 -14.50
N MET A 281 -14.84 -5.99 -15.19
CA MET A 281 -14.47 -5.09 -16.27
C MET A 281 -15.39 -5.21 -17.48
N SER A 282 -15.84 -6.42 -17.84
CA SER A 282 -16.76 -6.65 -18.98
C SER A 282 -18.18 -6.13 -18.73
N LYS A 283 -18.64 -6.12 -17.50
CA LYS A 283 -19.98 -5.65 -17.08
C LYS A 283 -20.02 -4.14 -16.82
N TYR A 284 -18.92 -3.47 -17.01
CA TYR A 284 -18.72 -2.08 -16.68
C TYR A 284 -19.41 -1.13 -17.69
N LYS A 285 -20.74 -1.17 -17.77
CA LYS A 285 -21.53 -0.29 -18.64
C LYS A 285 -22.03 0.98 -17.92
N TYR A 286 -22.09 0.97 -16.59
CA TYR A 286 -22.73 2.00 -15.79
C TYR A 286 -21.68 2.83 -15.03
N ARG A 287 -22.04 4.07 -14.71
CA ARG A 287 -21.16 4.93 -13.91
C ARG A 287 -21.25 4.59 -12.43
N LEU A 288 -20.11 4.28 -11.81
CA LEU A 288 -20.00 4.07 -10.36
C LEU A 288 -19.80 5.37 -9.59
N VAL A 289 -19.39 6.44 -10.26
CA VAL A 289 -19.22 7.77 -9.68
C VAL A 289 -20.09 8.76 -10.41
N ASN A 290 -20.95 9.44 -9.67
CA ASN A 290 -21.83 10.48 -10.17
C ASN A 290 -21.05 11.76 -10.52
N ASN A 291 -21.71 12.71 -11.20
CA ASN A 291 -21.09 13.98 -11.61
C ASN A 291 -20.67 14.86 -10.42
N ASP A 292 -21.30 14.71 -9.27
CA ASP A 292 -20.96 15.37 -8.01
C ASP A 292 -19.83 14.66 -7.23
N ASN A 293 -19.20 13.66 -7.83
CA ASN A 293 -18.22 12.77 -7.25
C ASN A 293 -18.73 11.86 -6.11
N SER A 294 -20.03 11.71 -5.90
CA SER A 294 -20.57 10.70 -4.99
C SER A 294 -20.53 9.30 -5.63
N ILE A 295 -20.49 8.24 -4.80
CA ILE A 295 -20.59 6.86 -5.28
C ILE A 295 -22.04 6.55 -5.65
N ASN A 296 -22.27 5.95 -6.82
CA ASN A 296 -23.56 5.38 -7.21
C ASN A 296 -23.72 4.00 -6.57
N PHE A 297 -24.30 3.97 -5.37
CA PHE A 297 -24.42 2.73 -4.59
C PHE A 297 -25.37 1.70 -5.20
N ASN A 298 -26.35 2.12 -6.00
CA ASN A 298 -27.21 1.17 -6.71
C ASN A 298 -26.38 0.33 -7.71
N GLU A 299 -25.57 0.98 -8.53
CA GLU A 299 -24.72 0.30 -9.49
C GLU A 299 -23.57 -0.47 -8.79
N PHE A 300 -23.00 0.09 -7.74
CA PHE A 300 -21.95 -0.57 -6.97
C PHE A 300 -22.49 -1.85 -6.28
N SER A 301 -23.69 -1.81 -5.72
CA SER A 301 -24.34 -2.98 -5.12
C SER A 301 -24.66 -4.06 -6.15
N ASN A 302 -25.07 -3.67 -7.35
CA ASN A 302 -25.29 -4.59 -8.47
C ASN A 302 -24.00 -5.35 -8.84
N LEU A 303 -22.86 -4.67 -8.83
CA LEU A 303 -21.56 -5.30 -9.09
C LEU A 303 -21.15 -6.27 -7.97
N ILE A 304 -21.31 -5.88 -6.71
CA ILE A 304 -21.00 -6.75 -5.56
C ILE A 304 -21.88 -7.99 -5.54
N ASN A 305 -23.14 -7.88 -5.98
CA ASN A 305 -24.07 -9.00 -5.98
C ASN A 305 -24.06 -9.82 -7.27
N HIS A 306 -23.09 -9.61 -8.16
CA HIS A 306 -23.04 -10.30 -9.44
C HIS A 306 -22.86 -11.83 -9.26
N GLU A 307 -23.84 -12.61 -9.71
CA GLU A 307 -23.88 -14.07 -9.48
C GLU A 307 -22.66 -14.81 -10.05
N GLU A 308 -22.20 -14.40 -11.23
CA GLU A 308 -21.02 -15.02 -11.85
C GLU A 308 -19.75 -14.77 -11.03
N CYS A 309 -19.59 -13.58 -10.44
CA CYS A 309 -18.49 -13.31 -9.52
C CYS A 309 -18.55 -14.18 -8.28
N LYS A 310 -19.74 -14.33 -7.69
CA LYS A 310 -19.95 -15.20 -6.52
C LYS A 310 -19.59 -16.64 -6.84
N ARG A 311 -20.04 -17.17 -7.98
CA ARG A 311 -19.71 -18.52 -8.44
C ARG A 311 -18.21 -18.73 -8.64
N ILE A 312 -17.51 -17.72 -9.21
CA ILE A 312 -16.05 -17.79 -9.39
C ILE A 312 -15.36 -17.77 -8.03
N VAL A 313 -15.82 -16.96 -7.08
CA VAL A 313 -15.28 -16.95 -5.70
C VAL A 313 -15.30 -18.34 -5.08
N ASP A 314 -16.42 -19.05 -5.16
CA ASP A 314 -16.54 -20.41 -4.61
C ASP A 314 -15.52 -21.38 -5.25
N ILE A 315 -15.34 -21.28 -6.58
CA ILE A 315 -14.33 -22.07 -7.29
C ILE A 315 -12.91 -21.72 -6.82
N VAL A 316 -12.58 -20.43 -6.73
CA VAL A 316 -11.24 -19.98 -6.33
C VAL A 316 -10.94 -20.38 -4.89
N LEU A 317 -11.90 -20.26 -3.99
CA LEU A 317 -11.76 -20.70 -2.59
C LEU A 317 -11.52 -22.21 -2.49
N SER A 318 -12.25 -23.01 -3.27
CA SER A 318 -12.04 -24.45 -3.35
C SER A 318 -10.64 -24.80 -3.87
N GLU A 319 -10.19 -24.18 -4.98
CA GLU A 319 -8.84 -24.37 -5.54
C GLU A 319 -7.73 -23.99 -4.53
N GLU A 320 -7.90 -22.89 -3.78
CA GLU A 320 -6.95 -22.50 -2.76
C GLU A 320 -6.92 -23.47 -1.59
N TYR A 321 -8.07 -23.96 -1.17
CA TYR A 321 -8.18 -24.98 -0.12
C TYR A 321 -7.42 -26.24 -0.51
N ASP A 322 -7.63 -26.75 -1.71
CA ASP A 322 -6.96 -27.95 -2.22
C ASP A 322 -5.43 -27.78 -2.32
N LYS A 323 -4.97 -26.62 -2.84
CA LYS A 323 -3.54 -26.28 -2.89
C LYS A 323 -2.91 -26.30 -1.50
N ARG A 324 -3.59 -25.79 -0.49
CA ARG A 324 -3.10 -25.76 0.92
C ARG A 324 -3.09 -27.13 1.56
N GLN A 325 -4.11 -27.94 1.32
CA GLN A 325 -4.14 -29.33 1.82
C GLN A 325 -3.00 -30.15 1.20
N ASN A 326 -2.76 -29.99 -0.09
CA ASN A 326 -1.63 -30.65 -0.76
C ASN A 326 -0.27 -30.16 -0.22
N LYS A 327 -0.12 -28.87 0.04
CA LYS A 327 1.10 -28.31 0.65
C LYS A 327 1.29 -28.80 2.09
N LYS A 328 0.24 -28.89 2.89
CA LYS A 328 0.29 -29.51 4.23
C LYS A 328 0.75 -30.97 4.14
N LYS A 329 0.17 -31.78 3.25
CA LYS A 329 0.56 -33.19 3.06
C LYS A 329 2.04 -33.33 2.66
N MET A 330 2.56 -32.44 1.83
CA MET A 330 3.99 -32.42 1.45
C MET A 330 4.91 -32.04 2.63
N LEU A 331 4.53 -31.06 3.43
CA LEU A 331 5.30 -30.63 4.60
C LEU A 331 5.29 -31.65 5.73
N TRP A 332 4.21 -32.42 5.91
CA TRP A 332 4.13 -33.47 6.93
C TRP A 332 4.95 -34.71 6.59
N LYS A 333 5.24 -34.95 5.31
CA LYS A 333 6.07 -36.09 4.88
C LYS A 333 7.57 -35.92 5.16
N GLY A 334 8.03 -34.74 5.56
CA GLY A 334 9.46 -34.38 5.58
C GLY A 334 10.11 -34.01 6.92
N SER A 335 9.43 -33.87 8.06
CA SER A 335 10.11 -33.45 9.30
C SER A 335 9.49 -33.93 10.59
N LYS A 336 10.32 -34.50 11.47
CA LYS A 336 9.95 -34.94 12.84
C LYS A 336 9.97 -33.82 13.88
N GLU A 337 10.58 -32.66 13.60
CA GLU A 337 10.55 -31.46 14.47
C GLU A 337 10.63 -30.19 13.61
N LYS A 338 9.67 -29.27 13.78
CA LYS A 338 9.70 -27.99 13.12
C LYS A 338 10.24 -26.91 14.04
N PRO A 339 11.10 -25.99 13.54
CA PRO A 339 11.53 -24.84 14.31
C PRO A 339 10.32 -23.97 14.72
N LYS A 340 10.37 -23.42 15.92
CA LYS A 340 9.34 -22.55 16.51
C LYS A 340 8.95 -21.38 15.60
N GLU A 341 9.92 -20.87 14.84
CA GLU A 341 9.72 -19.77 13.86
C GLU A 341 8.82 -20.18 12.68
N GLU A 342 8.93 -21.42 12.20
CA GLU A 342 8.08 -21.91 11.11
C GLU A 342 6.65 -22.14 11.59
N LEU A 343 6.47 -22.53 12.85
CA LEU A 343 5.17 -22.66 13.50
C LEU A 343 4.48 -21.27 13.60
N ILE A 344 5.19 -20.25 14.04
CA ILE A 344 4.70 -18.88 14.16
C ILE A 344 4.31 -18.31 12.79
N LYS A 345 5.12 -18.54 11.76
CA LYS A 345 4.82 -18.13 10.38
C LYS A 345 3.57 -18.82 9.83
N ASN A 346 3.40 -20.11 10.13
CA ASN A 346 2.22 -20.88 9.75
C ASN A 346 0.96 -20.41 10.48
N ILE A 347 1.05 -20.07 11.77
CA ILE A 347 -0.05 -19.51 12.57
C ILE A 347 -0.47 -18.16 11.99
N SER A 348 0.47 -17.28 11.64
CA SER A 348 0.18 -15.99 11.02
C SER A 348 -0.55 -16.15 9.67
N GLN A 349 -0.09 -17.07 8.84
CA GLN A 349 -0.73 -17.35 7.55
C GLN A 349 -2.13 -17.98 7.72
N MET A 350 -2.31 -18.84 8.74
CA MET A 350 -3.62 -19.41 9.08
C MET A 350 -4.58 -18.36 9.64
N TYR A 351 -4.09 -17.44 10.48
CA TYR A 351 -4.90 -16.33 11.00
C TYR A 351 -5.44 -15.47 9.86
N THR A 352 -4.58 -15.03 8.97
CA THR A 352 -4.98 -14.28 7.78
C THR A 352 -6.01 -15.05 6.95
N TYR A 353 -5.82 -16.37 6.80
CA TYR A 353 -6.75 -17.21 6.04
C TYR A 353 -8.12 -17.35 6.72
N VAL A 354 -8.17 -17.59 8.03
CA VAL A 354 -9.44 -17.73 8.77
C VAL A 354 -10.21 -16.42 8.75
N GLU A 355 -9.53 -15.28 8.95
CA GLU A 355 -10.17 -13.97 8.81
C GLU A 355 -10.65 -13.71 7.39
N GLU A 356 -9.87 -14.11 6.39
CA GLU A 356 -10.23 -13.99 4.98
C GLU A 356 -11.46 -14.84 4.65
N ARG A 357 -11.51 -16.07 5.14
CA ARG A 357 -12.62 -16.99 4.93
C ARG A 357 -13.85 -16.55 5.70
N ASN A 358 -13.75 -16.27 7.00
CA ASN A 358 -14.87 -15.78 7.80
C ASN A 358 -15.43 -14.47 7.27
N GLY A 359 -14.56 -13.58 6.78
CA GLY A 359 -14.95 -12.38 6.09
C GLY A 359 -15.74 -12.65 4.80
N LEU A 360 -15.46 -13.71 4.05
CA LEU A 360 -16.14 -14.06 2.80
C LEU A 360 -17.42 -14.90 3.02
N GLU A 361 -17.44 -15.80 4.03
CA GLU A 361 -18.56 -16.69 4.33
C GLU A 361 -19.70 -16.00 5.11
N ASN A 362 -19.38 -15.01 5.97
CA ASN A 362 -20.35 -14.34 6.85
C ASN A 362 -20.88 -13.00 6.31
N LYS A 363 -20.65 -12.69 5.04
CA LYS A 363 -21.08 -11.39 4.51
C LYS A 363 -22.58 -11.33 4.26
N THR A 364 -23.20 -10.47 5.05
CA THR A 364 -24.42 -9.80 4.60
C THR A 364 -24.03 -8.94 3.40
N THR A 365 -24.83 -9.01 2.35
CA THR A 365 -24.70 -8.21 1.11
C THR A 365 -24.92 -6.70 1.33
N HIS A 366 -24.83 -6.24 2.57
CA HIS A 366 -25.07 -4.85 2.95
C HIS A 366 -23.78 -4.06 2.81
N VAL A 367 -23.79 -3.10 1.89
CA VAL A 367 -22.73 -2.11 1.71
C VAL A 367 -22.92 -0.99 2.73
N ASP A 368 -21.95 -0.76 3.60
CA ASP A 368 -21.93 0.42 4.47
C ASP A 368 -21.57 1.67 3.63
N GLU A 369 -22.61 2.28 3.04
CA GLU A 369 -22.46 3.42 2.14
C GLU A 369 -21.69 4.58 2.79
N ASN A 370 -21.92 4.83 4.08
CA ASN A 370 -21.24 5.90 4.81
C ASN A 370 -19.72 5.63 4.86
N LYS A 371 -19.32 4.40 5.21
CA LYS A 371 -17.92 4.00 5.26
C LYS A 371 -17.24 4.14 3.89
N TYR A 372 -17.89 3.68 2.82
CA TYR A 372 -17.35 3.80 1.47
C TYR A 372 -17.22 5.26 1.02
N ASN A 373 -18.20 6.11 1.31
CA ASN A 373 -18.16 7.54 0.99
C ASN A 373 -17.03 8.25 1.75
N LYS A 374 -16.81 7.94 3.04
CA LYS A 374 -15.73 8.51 3.82
C LYS A 374 -14.36 8.15 3.22
N VAL A 375 -14.16 6.88 2.86
CA VAL A 375 -12.91 6.43 2.21
C VAL A 375 -12.73 7.10 0.86
N TRP A 376 -13.80 7.22 0.07
CA TRP A 376 -13.75 7.88 -1.23
C TRP A 376 -13.40 9.37 -1.13
N LYS A 377 -13.98 10.10 -0.19
CA LYS A 377 -13.61 11.49 0.10
C LYS A 377 -12.11 11.62 0.46
N TYR A 378 -11.60 10.68 1.27
CA TYR A 378 -10.19 10.64 1.63
C TYR A 378 -9.28 10.39 0.43
N TYR A 379 -9.63 9.48 -0.47
CA TYR A 379 -8.88 9.22 -1.70
C TYR A 379 -8.87 10.43 -2.65
N LEU A 380 -9.99 11.16 -2.73
CA LEU A 380 -10.11 12.33 -3.59
C LEU A 380 -9.35 13.55 -3.06
N ASN A 381 -9.35 13.78 -1.74
CA ASN A 381 -8.97 15.07 -1.16
C ASN A 381 -8.05 14.94 0.08
N GLY A 382 -7.47 13.76 0.35
CA GLY A 382 -6.66 13.55 1.54
C GLY A 382 -7.41 13.84 2.83
N VAL A 383 -6.70 14.29 3.87
CA VAL A 383 -7.32 14.62 5.17
C VAL A 383 -8.33 15.77 5.06
N ASN A 384 -8.18 16.64 4.08
CA ASN A 384 -9.14 17.72 3.83
C ASN A 384 -10.52 17.20 3.38
N GLY A 385 -10.57 15.99 2.83
CA GLY A 385 -11.82 15.32 2.46
C GLY A 385 -12.51 14.61 3.62
N CYS A 386 -11.85 14.44 4.77
CA CYS A 386 -12.43 13.79 5.94
C CYS A 386 -13.42 14.71 6.65
N ASP A 387 -14.52 14.12 7.12
CA ASP A 387 -15.44 14.79 8.03
C ASP A 387 -14.73 15.07 9.38
N ASP A 388 -15.14 16.06 10.16
CA ASP A 388 -14.45 16.47 11.37
C ASP A 388 -14.39 15.36 12.44
N GLU A 389 -15.40 14.50 12.49
CA GLU A 389 -15.43 13.33 13.39
C GLU A 389 -14.37 12.25 13.04
N ASP A 390 -13.86 12.24 11.80
CA ASP A 390 -12.84 11.30 11.33
C ASP A 390 -11.42 11.87 11.46
N LYS A 391 -11.28 13.16 11.72
CA LYS A 391 -10.00 13.81 12.04
C LYS A 391 -9.68 13.57 13.51
N MET A 392 -8.41 13.49 13.81
CA MET A 392 -7.91 13.31 15.18
C MET A 392 -6.76 14.26 15.44
N ASP A 393 -6.66 14.73 16.69
CA ASP A 393 -5.44 15.34 17.17
C ASP A 393 -4.46 14.28 17.73
N MET A 394 -3.27 14.73 18.12
CA MET A 394 -2.22 13.86 18.67
C MET A 394 -2.65 13.20 19.99
N ASN A 395 -3.45 13.86 20.83
CA ASN A 395 -3.88 13.32 22.10
C ASN A 395 -4.90 12.21 21.91
N GLU A 396 -5.86 12.42 21.02
CA GLU A 396 -6.84 11.41 20.63
C GLU A 396 -6.15 10.21 19.98
N TYR A 397 -5.22 10.44 19.05
CA TYR A 397 -4.44 9.40 18.41
C TYR A 397 -3.66 8.54 19.41
N ASN A 398 -2.95 9.19 20.35
CA ASN A 398 -2.23 8.49 21.42
C ASN A 398 -3.16 7.72 22.35
N LYS A 399 -4.34 8.27 22.66
CA LYS A 399 -5.36 7.60 23.46
C LYS A 399 -5.88 6.35 22.78
N GLU A 400 -6.23 6.43 21.51
CA GLU A 400 -6.65 5.26 20.70
C GLU A 400 -5.55 4.19 20.64
N LEU A 401 -4.30 4.60 20.46
CA LEU A 401 -3.16 3.68 20.45
C LEU A 401 -2.87 3.03 21.82
N SER A 402 -3.20 3.67 22.93
CA SER A 402 -3.04 3.11 24.28
C SER A 402 -4.07 2.00 24.57
N HIS A 403 -5.17 2.00 23.84
CA HIS A 403 -6.23 0.98 23.95
C HIS A 403 -5.90 -0.30 23.16
N ILE A 404 -4.62 -0.64 23.02
CA ILE A 404 -4.23 -1.96 22.47
C ILE A 404 -4.93 -3.00 23.33
N PRO A 405 -5.94 -3.72 22.81
CA PRO A 405 -6.68 -4.68 23.60
C PRO A 405 -5.71 -5.68 24.20
N ASN A 406 -6.00 -6.14 25.40
CA ASN A 406 -5.15 -7.11 26.09
C ASN A 406 -4.93 -8.33 25.19
N VAL A 407 -3.83 -8.27 24.43
CA VAL A 407 -3.48 -9.23 23.39
C VAL A 407 -3.37 -10.65 23.97
N LYS A 408 -3.01 -10.78 25.26
CA LYS A 408 -2.98 -12.07 25.98
C LYS A 408 -4.37 -12.71 26.11
N LEU A 409 -5.41 -11.91 26.31
CA LEU A 409 -6.78 -12.44 26.42
C LEU A 409 -7.29 -12.91 25.08
N ARG A 410 -7.11 -12.13 24.01
CA ARG A 410 -7.48 -12.53 22.65
C ARG A 410 -6.66 -13.69 22.11
N LEU A 411 -5.39 -13.81 22.49
CA LEU A 411 -4.57 -14.99 22.19
C LEU A 411 -5.11 -16.25 22.87
N LYS A 412 -5.59 -16.16 24.11
CA LYS A 412 -6.21 -17.28 24.80
C LYS A 412 -7.52 -17.72 24.14
N GLU A 413 -8.38 -16.78 23.79
CA GLU A 413 -9.62 -17.01 23.09
C GLU A 413 -9.35 -17.61 21.69
N TRP A 414 -8.35 -17.07 21.02
CA TRP A 414 -7.96 -17.47 19.68
C TRP A 414 -7.29 -18.86 19.65
N SER A 415 -6.41 -19.15 20.59
CA SER A 415 -5.81 -20.49 20.72
C SER A 415 -6.86 -21.54 21.11
N LYS A 416 -7.86 -21.15 21.90
CA LYS A 416 -9.01 -22.02 22.23
C LYS A 416 -9.87 -22.29 21.00
N HIS A 417 -10.19 -21.27 20.23
CA HIS A 417 -10.98 -21.42 18.99
C HIS A 417 -10.25 -22.23 17.92
N MET A 418 -8.94 -22.06 17.77
CA MET A 418 -8.12 -22.90 16.89
C MET A 418 -8.10 -24.36 17.34
N TRP A 419 -8.01 -24.60 18.64
CA TRP A 419 -8.02 -25.94 19.21
C TRP A 419 -9.38 -26.62 18.99
N GLU A 420 -10.47 -25.90 19.21
CA GLU A 420 -11.83 -26.36 18.96
C GLU A 420 -12.09 -26.66 17.47
N CYS A 421 -11.54 -25.83 16.55
CA CYS A 421 -11.62 -26.08 15.11
C CYS A 421 -10.74 -27.25 14.62
N GLU A 422 -9.65 -27.58 15.29
CA GLU A 422 -8.82 -28.77 14.98
C GLU A 422 -9.40 -30.06 15.56
N MET A 423 -10.08 -29.97 16.69
CA MET A 423 -10.70 -31.17 17.34
C MET A 423 -12.09 -31.48 16.78
N ALA A 424 -12.73 -30.58 16.04
CA ALA A 424 -14.02 -30.79 15.36
C ALA A 424 -13.87 -31.40 13.94
N LYS A 425 -12.65 -31.77 13.55
CA LYS A 425 -12.28 -32.46 12.29
C LYS A 425 -11.75 -33.87 12.59
#